data_7e9d9c4f535acfaa438f4e3ac0cf693d
#
_entry.id   7e9d9c4f535acfaa438f4e3ac0cf693d
#
_cell.length_a   1.000
_cell.length_b   1.000
_cell.length_c   1.000
_cell.angle_alpha   90.00
_cell.angle_beta   90.00
_cell.angle_gamma   90.00
#
_symmetry.space_group_name_H-M   'P 1'
#
loop_
_entity.id
_entity.type
_entity.pdbx_description
1 polymer ?
#
loop_
_entity_poly.entity_id
_entity_poly.type
_entity_poly.pdbx_seq_one_letter_code
_entity_poly.pdbx_strand_id
1 'polypeptide(L)'
;MKLIAGLGNPGKEYAKTRHNCGFMVIDELAEMCSTVNFTMKWNALIAPTRIHGESVLLLKPLTYMNNSGSAVAQAVHYYHIEPGDILIIHDDMDLPVGSVRIRTKGSAGGQKGMKSVLQALGTQDIPRIKVGVGHSERGDHEAVPDWVLSPVPKAEREELETAVRKAAEAAYAWAYEPLDRVMSQYNIKVKKKTGDDEGTEKD
;
A
#
# COMPACT_ATOMS: atom_id res chain seq x y z
N MET A 1 6.24 -0.92 -19.60
CA MET A 1 4.95 -0.73 -18.88
C MET A 1 5.20 -1.00 -17.41
N LYS A 2 4.74 -0.15 -16.53
CA LYS A 2 4.82 -0.35 -15.07
C LYS A 2 3.50 -0.86 -14.50
N LEU A 3 3.55 -1.66 -13.44
CA LEU A 3 2.40 -2.16 -12.71
C LEU A 3 2.39 -1.55 -11.31
N ILE A 4 1.28 -0.93 -10.91
CA ILE A 4 1.03 -0.48 -9.53
C ILE A 4 -0.17 -1.25 -9.01
N ALA A 5 0.05 -2.14 -8.05
CA ALA A 5 -0.97 -2.97 -7.46
C ALA A 5 -1.18 -2.63 -5.97
N GLY A 6 -2.40 -2.27 -5.61
CA GLY A 6 -2.81 -2.07 -4.23
C GLY A 6 -3.48 -3.33 -3.69
N LEU A 7 -3.04 -3.82 -2.53
CA LEU A 7 -3.59 -5.01 -1.91
C LEU A 7 -4.77 -4.67 -1.00
N GLY A 8 -5.77 -5.55 -0.98
CA GLY A 8 -6.99 -5.40 -0.20
C GLY A 8 -7.91 -6.60 -0.38
N ASN A 9 -9.05 -6.58 0.31
CA ASN A 9 -10.12 -7.56 0.19
C ASN A 9 -11.33 -6.95 -0.56
N PRO A 10 -11.95 -7.71 -1.47
CA PRO A 10 -13.17 -7.27 -2.13
C PRO A 10 -14.36 -7.31 -1.16
N GLY A 11 -15.32 -6.41 -1.37
CA GLY A 11 -16.55 -6.33 -0.58
C GLY A 11 -16.68 -4.99 0.16
N LYS A 12 -17.92 -4.53 0.31
CA LYS A 12 -18.23 -3.24 0.97
C LYS A 12 -17.84 -3.25 2.45
N GLU A 13 -17.91 -4.41 3.09
CA GLU A 13 -17.54 -4.66 4.48
C GLU A 13 -16.07 -4.38 4.76
N TYR A 14 -15.20 -4.59 3.77
CA TYR A 14 -13.74 -4.37 3.88
C TYR A 14 -13.29 -2.98 3.43
N ALA A 15 -14.13 -2.24 2.72
CA ALA A 15 -13.74 -0.99 2.04
C ALA A 15 -13.11 0.06 2.96
N LYS A 16 -13.49 0.07 4.26
CA LYS A 16 -12.99 1.03 5.26
C LYS A 16 -12.11 0.38 6.32
N THR A 17 -11.62 -0.84 6.08
CA THR A 17 -10.70 -1.52 7.00
C THR A 17 -9.26 -1.10 6.76
N ARG A 18 -8.40 -1.27 7.77
CA ARG A 18 -6.96 -0.99 7.67
C ARG A 18 -6.29 -1.81 6.57
N HIS A 19 -6.74 -3.06 6.39
CA HIS A 19 -6.21 -3.98 5.40
C HIS A 19 -6.47 -3.55 3.95
N ASN A 20 -7.41 -2.62 3.73
CA ASN A 20 -7.75 -2.11 2.40
C ASN A 20 -7.03 -0.79 2.04
N CYS A 21 -6.05 -0.36 2.83
CA CYS A 21 -5.30 0.88 2.51
C CYS A 21 -4.63 0.82 1.12
N GLY A 22 -4.21 -0.36 0.65
CA GLY A 22 -3.70 -0.52 -0.71
C GLY A 22 -4.74 -0.18 -1.78
N PHE A 23 -6.00 -0.62 -1.60
CA PHE A 23 -7.10 -0.23 -2.51
C PHE A 23 -7.37 1.26 -2.46
N MET A 24 -7.38 1.86 -1.25
CA MET A 24 -7.59 3.30 -1.08
C MET A 24 -6.51 4.10 -1.83
N VAL A 25 -5.26 3.66 -1.78
CA VAL A 25 -4.16 4.32 -2.51
C VAL A 25 -4.34 4.21 -4.03
N ILE A 26 -4.81 3.06 -4.55
CA ILE A 26 -5.09 2.93 -5.99
C ILE A 26 -6.26 3.83 -6.42
N ASP A 27 -7.29 3.97 -5.57
CA ASP A 27 -8.42 4.86 -5.87
C ASP A 27 -7.96 6.33 -5.89
N GLU A 28 -7.19 6.79 -4.92
CA GLU A 28 -6.58 8.12 -4.89
C GLU A 28 -5.66 8.36 -6.11
N LEU A 29 -4.81 7.39 -6.45
CA LEU A 29 -3.93 7.48 -7.62
C LEU A 29 -4.72 7.54 -8.93
N ALA A 30 -5.83 6.80 -9.03
CA ALA A 30 -6.70 6.84 -10.20
C ALA A 30 -7.37 8.22 -10.36
N GLU A 31 -7.79 8.85 -9.26
CA GLU A 31 -8.30 10.22 -9.27
C GLU A 31 -7.23 11.21 -9.74
N MET A 32 -5.99 11.12 -9.22
CA MET A 32 -4.87 11.96 -9.65
C MET A 32 -4.58 11.83 -11.15
N CYS A 33 -4.80 10.63 -11.72
CA CYS A 33 -4.61 10.35 -13.15
C CYS A 33 -5.85 10.64 -14.00
N SER A 34 -6.96 11.12 -13.42
CA SER A 34 -8.27 11.24 -14.08
C SER A 34 -8.73 9.92 -14.72
N THR A 35 -8.35 8.80 -14.11
CA THR A 35 -8.64 7.44 -14.58
C THR A 35 -9.90 6.94 -13.87
N VAL A 36 -11.02 6.92 -14.58
CA VAL A 36 -12.33 6.61 -13.98
C VAL A 36 -12.84 5.20 -14.29
N ASN A 37 -12.26 4.51 -15.27
CA ASN A 37 -12.78 3.24 -15.76
C ASN A 37 -11.90 2.06 -15.37
N PHE A 38 -12.30 1.36 -14.31
CA PHE A 38 -11.76 0.04 -14.00
C PHE A 38 -12.54 -1.04 -14.73
N THR A 39 -11.85 -2.00 -15.31
CA THR A 39 -12.43 -3.20 -15.93
C THR A 39 -12.01 -4.45 -15.16
N MET A 40 -12.86 -5.48 -15.17
CA MET A 40 -12.54 -6.74 -14.51
C MET A 40 -11.74 -7.64 -15.45
N LYS A 41 -10.54 -8.04 -15.00
CA LYS A 41 -9.68 -9.02 -15.68
C LYS A 41 -8.82 -9.74 -14.65
N TRP A 42 -8.56 -11.05 -14.83
CA TRP A 42 -7.69 -11.86 -13.95
C TRP A 42 -8.11 -11.86 -12.47
N ASN A 43 -9.41 -11.85 -12.18
CA ASN A 43 -9.93 -11.64 -10.83
C ASN A 43 -9.35 -10.38 -10.17
N ALA A 44 -9.20 -9.30 -10.93
CA ALA A 44 -8.76 -8.00 -10.49
C ALA A 44 -9.57 -6.90 -11.18
N LEU A 45 -9.66 -5.75 -10.53
CA LEU A 45 -10.00 -4.49 -11.21
C LEU A 45 -8.71 -3.89 -11.75
N ILE A 46 -8.68 -3.63 -13.04
CA ILE A 46 -7.53 -3.04 -13.72
C ILE A 46 -7.92 -1.76 -14.46
N ALA A 47 -7.01 -0.79 -14.47
CA ALA A 47 -7.17 0.46 -15.20
C ALA A 47 -5.84 0.85 -15.86
N PRO A 48 -5.71 0.71 -17.20
CA PRO A 48 -4.58 1.27 -17.93
C PRO A 48 -4.62 2.80 -17.87
N THR A 49 -3.48 3.42 -17.59
CA THR A 49 -3.34 4.88 -17.53
C THR A 49 -1.97 5.32 -18.06
N ARG A 50 -1.75 6.64 -18.13
CA ARG A 50 -0.46 7.25 -18.45
C ARG A 50 -0.10 8.28 -17.40
N ILE A 51 1.16 8.23 -16.96
CA ILE A 51 1.73 9.18 -16.02
C ILE A 51 3.01 9.75 -16.66
N HIS A 52 3.03 11.04 -16.96
CA HIS A 52 4.15 11.69 -17.67
C HIS A 52 4.59 10.95 -18.95
N GLY A 53 3.64 10.37 -19.68
CA GLY A 53 3.92 9.60 -20.90
C GLY A 53 4.22 8.12 -20.67
N GLU A 54 4.57 7.72 -19.44
CA GLU A 54 4.80 6.32 -19.08
C GLU A 54 3.50 5.52 -19.04
N SER A 55 3.51 4.33 -19.63
CA SER A 55 2.37 3.41 -19.56
C SER A 55 2.33 2.71 -18.21
N VAL A 56 1.23 2.87 -17.49
CA VAL A 56 1.01 2.31 -16.14
C VAL A 56 -0.27 1.49 -16.13
N LEU A 57 -0.23 0.32 -15.49
CA LEU A 57 -1.41 -0.47 -15.16
C LEU A 57 -1.70 -0.35 -13.67
N LEU A 58 -2.85 0.22 -13.30
CA LEU A 58 -3.36 0.18 -11.94
C LEU A 58 -4.09 -1.13 -11.73
N LEU A 59 -3.91 -1.79 -10.56
CA LEU A 59 -4.51 -3.09 -10.30
C LEU A 59 -4.96 -3.22 -8.83
N LYS A 60 -6.20 -3.67 -8.63
CA LYS A 60 -6.74 -4.11 -7.34
C LYS A 60 -7.14 -5.58 -7.43
N PRO A 61 -6.42 -6.53 -6.79
CA PRO A 61 -6.80 -7.95 -6.78
C PRO A 61 -8.15 -8.16 -6.08
N LEU A 62 -9.03 -8.96 -6.67
CA LEU A 62 -10.33 -9.35 -6.07
C LEU A 62 -10.31 -10.77 -5.52
N THR A 63 -9.12 -11.33 -5.31
CA THR A 63 -8.86 -12.73 -4.94
C THR A 63 -8.81 -12.95 -3.43
N TYR A 64 -9.22 -12.00 -2.62
CA TYR A 64 -8.88 -11.86 -1.22
C TYR A 64 -7.37 -11.76 -0.96
N MET A 65 -7.00 -11.22 0.22
CA MET A 65 -5.62 -10.84 0.53
C MET A 65 -4.61 -12.00 0.37
N ASN A 66 -4.93 -13.18 0.90
CA ASN A 66 -4.03 -14.34 0.90
C ASN A 66 -3.78 -14.96 -0.49
N ASN A 67 -4.50 -14.54 -1.53
CA ASN A 67 -4.34 -15.02 -2.91
C ASN A 67 -4.08 -13.88 -3.92
N SER A 68 -3.67 -12.71 -3.44
CA SER A 68 -3.41 -11.53 -4.29
C SER A 68 -2.39 -11.80 -5.38
N GLY A 69 -1.41 -12.66 -5.13
CA GLY A 69 -0.36 -13.01 -6.08
C GLY A 69 -0.87 -13.64 -7.36
N SER A 70 -1.99 -14.37 -7.32
CA SER A 70 -2.55 -15.00 -8.52
C SER A 70 -3.00 -13.99 -9.56
N ALA A 71 -3.63 -12.90 -9.14
CA ALA A 71 -4.06 -11.81 -10.04
C ALA A 71 -2.87 -10.99 -10.55
N VAL A 72 -1.94 -10.65 -9.64
CA VAL A 72 -0.73 -9.89 -9.99
C VAL A 72 0.12 -10.65 -11.00
N ALA A 73 0.38 -11.94 -10.77
CA ALA A 73 1.20 -12.76 -11.66
C ALA A 73 0.60 -12.89 -13.06
N GLN A 74 -0.73 -12.99 -13.20
CA GLN A 74 -1.39 -13.02 -14.51
C GLN A 74 -1.16 -11.72 -15.30
N ALA A 75 -1.25 -10.55 -14.64
CA ALA A 75 -0.98 -9.27 -15.26
C ALA A 75 0.49 -9.13 -15.67
N VAL A 76 1.42 -9.51 -14.76
CA VAL A 76 2.87 -9.50 -15.00
C VAL A 76 3.23 -10.38 -16.18
N HIS A 77 2.71 -11.60 -16.22
CA HIS A 77 2.96 -12.54 -17.32
C HIS A 77 2.40 -12.03 -18.64
N TYR A 78 1.17 -11.52 -18.64
CA TYR A 78 0.51 -11.05 -19.87
C TYR A 78 1.23 -9.86 -20.53
N TYR A 79 1.73 -8.93 -19.72
CA TYR A 79 2.42 -7.72 -20.22
C TYR A 79 3.95 -7.84 -20.21
N HIS A 80 4.51 -8.98 -19.81
CA HIS A 80 5.96 -9.22 -19.68
C HIS A 80 6.64 -8.13 -18.82
N ILE A 81 6.09 -7.87 -17.61
CA ILE A 81 6.59 -6.81 -16.73
C ILE A 81 7.75 -7.34 -15.90
N GLU A 82 8.87 -6.62 -15.91
CA GLU A 82 10.04 -6.98 -15.10
C GLU A 82 9.80 -6.69 -13.60
N PRO A 83 10.44 -7.43 -12.67
CA PRO A 83 10.25 -7.24 -11.24
C PRO A 83 10.45 -5.78 -10.76
N GLY A 84 11.43 -5.07 -11.31
CA GLY A 84 11.73 -3.67 -11.00
C GLY A 84 10.65 -2.67 -11.44
N ASP A 85 9.78 -3.08 -12.37
CA ASP A 85 8.65 -2.31 -12.89
C ASP A 85 7.32 -2.66 -12.20
N ILE A 86 7.37 -3.38 -11.09
CA ILE A 86 6.22 -3.73 -10.25
C ILE A 86 6.32 -2.95 -8.94
N LEU A 87 5.26 -2.24 -8.57
CA LEU A 87 5.11 -1.59 -7.27
C LEU A 87 3.91 -2.15 -6.55
N ILE A 88 4.13 -2.73 -5.37
CA ILE A 88 3.06 -3.27 -4.52
C ILE A 88 2.80 -2.30 -3.36
N ILE A 89 1.52 -1.99 -3.10
CA ILE A 89 1.08 -1.12 -2.01
C ILE A 89 0.26 -1.95 -1.03
N HIS A 90 0.65 -1.92 0.25
CA HIS A 90 -0.02 -2.72 1.28
C HIS A 90 0.09 -2.08 2.67
N ASP A 91 -0.76 -2.54 3.60
CA ASP A 91 -0.70 -2.17 5.01
C ASP A 91 0.53 -2.75 5.71
N ASP A 92 1.01 -2.04 6.73
CA ASP A 92 2.09 -2.49 7.61
C ASP A 92 1.76 -2.12 9.05
N MET A 93 1.63 -3.13 9.92
CA MET A 93 1.29 -2.93 11.33
C MET A 93 2.48 -2.47 12.17
N ASP A 94 3.71 -2.72 11.72
CA ASP A 94 4.93 -2.31 12.42
C ASP A 94 5.24 -0.82 12.22
N LEU A 95 4.47 -0.15 11.37
CA LEU A 95 4.57 1.28 11.13
C LEU A 95 3.42 2.03 11.82
N PRO A 96 3.71 3.18 12.47
CA PRO A 96 2.67 4.03 13.04
C PRO A 96 1.62 4.44 12.00
N VAL A 97 0.37 4.63 12.44
CA VAL A 97 -0.68 5.21 11.58
C VAL A 97 -0.19 6.55 11.01
N GLY A 98 -0.53 6.84 9.76
CA GLY A 98 -0.08 8.08 9.10
C GLY A 98 1.31 8.03 8.48
N SER A 99 2.08 6.96 8.68
CA SER A 99 3.41 6.81 8.11
C SER A 99 3.41 6.04 6.77
N VAL A 100 4.40 6.35 5.94
CA VAL A 100 4.65 5.67 4.66
C VAL A 100 6.11 5.25 4.60
N ARG A 101 6.37 4.05 4.10
CA ARG A 101 7.72 3.53 3.92
C ARG A 101 7.86 2.81 2.59
N ILE A 102 8.84 3.23 1.80
CA ILE A 102 9.16 2.63 0.51
C ILE A 102 10.39 1.72 0.66
N ARG A 103 10.34 0.55 0.04
CA ARG A 103 11.44 -0.43 -0.01
C ARG A 103 11.63 -0.92 -1.43
N THR A 104 12.88 -1.18 -1.80
CA THR A 104 13.23 -1.77 -3.10
C THR A 104 12.93 -3.25 -3.15
N LYS A 105 13.08 -3.96 -2.01
CA LYS A 105 12.96 -5.41 -1.87
C LYS A 105 12.77 -5.84 -0.41
N GLY A 106 12.55 -7.12 -0.18
CA GLY A 106 12.51 -7.72 1.15
C GLY A 106 11.40 -8.77 1.32
N SER A 107 11.35 -9.39 2.49
CA SER A 107 10.31 -10.35 2.87
C SER A 107 8.93 -9.70 2.99
N ALA A 108 7.91 -10.53 3.19
CA ALA A 108 6.53 -10.07 3.35
C ALA A 108 6.26 -9.38 4.71
N GLY A 109 7.12 -9.58 5.72
CA GLY A 109 6.92 -9.00 7.06
C GLY A 109 5.59 -9.40 7.71
N GLY A 110 5.12 -10.63 7.47
CA GLY A 110 3.84 -11.12 8.00
C GLY A 110 2.60 -10.72 7.20
N GLN A 111 2.70 -9.81 6.25
CA GLN A 111 1.56 -9.41 5.41
C GLN A 111 1.23 -10.49 4.38
N LYS A 112 0.01 -11.06 4.50
CA LYS A 112 -0.39 -12.26 3.74
C LYS A 112 -0.47 -12.02 2.23
N GLY A 113 -0.93 -10.85 1.80
CA GLY A 113 -1.03 -10.50 0.39
C GLY A 113 0.35 -10.32 -0.25
N MET A 114 1.27 -9.64 0.44
CA MET A 114 2.66 -9.52 -0.02
C MET A 114 3.34 -10.88 -0.10
N LYS A 115 3.12 -11.77 0.89
CA LYS A 115 3.62 -13.16 0.85
C LYS A 115 3.12 -13.89 -0.41
N SER A 116 1.83 -13.77 -0.72
CA SER A 116 1.22 -14.35 -1.91
C SER A 116 1.86 -13.83 -3.19
N VAL A 117 2.11 -12.52 -3.29
CA VAL A 117 2.76 -11.90 -4.46
C VAL A 117 4.18 -12.40 -4.63
N LEU A 118 5.01 -12.39 -3.56
CA LEU A 118 6.39 -12.87 -3.63
C LEU A 118 6.49 -14.34 -4.03
N GLN A 119 5.59 -15.18 -3.53
CA GLN A 119 5.51 -16.60 -3.91
C GLN A 119 5.11 -16.77 -5.38
N ALA A 120 4.11 -16.05 -5.86
CA ALA A 120 3.62 -16.15 -7.23
C ALA A 120 4.64 -15.63 -8.27
N LEU A 121 5.44 -14.63 -7.92
CA LEU A 121 6.47 -14.06 -8.79
C LEU A 121 7.85 -14.72 -8.62
N GLY A 122 8.05 -15.54 -7.58
CA GLY A 122 9.30 -16.26 -7.33
C GLY A 122 10.50 -15.38 -6.97
N THR A 123 10.28 -14.15 -6.52
CA THR A 123 11.34 -13.20 -6.18
C THR A 123 10.95 -12.27 -5.03
N GLN A 124 11.95 -11.78 -4.28
CA GLN A 124 11.79 -10.76 -3.25
C GLN A 124 12.20 -9.35 -3.74
N ASP A 125 12.74 -9.24 -4.96
CA ASP A 125 13.19 -7.99 -5.56
C ASP A 125 12.01 -7.21 -6.18
N ILE A 126 10.97 -7.00 -5.39
CA ILE A 126 9.76 -6.27 -5.76
C ILE A 126 9.68 -4.98 -4.96
N PRO A 127 9.71 -3.81 -5.60
CA PRO A 127 9.42 -2.52 -4.98
C PRO A 127 8.07 -2.49 -4.27
N ARG A 128 8.02 -1.85 -3.10
CA ARG A 128 6.78 -1.75 -2.33
C ARG A 128 6.66 -0.45 -1.57
N ILE A 129 5.42 0.02 -1.44
CA ILE A 129 5.02 1.09 -0.52
C ILE A 129 4.25 0.44 0.62
N LYS A 130 4.71 0.66 1.84
CA LYS A 130 4.09 0.23 3.08
C LYS A 130 3.35 1.42 3.69
N VAL A 131 2.07 1.24 3.97
CA VAL A 131 1.22 2.23 4.65
C VAL A 131 1.05 1.81 6.09
N GLY A 132 1.47 2.64 7.03
CA GLY A 132 1.38 2.37 8.45
C GLY A 132 -0.06 2.39 8.94
N VAL A 133 -0.45 1.30 9.60
CA VAL A 133 -1.78 1.13 10.20
C VAL A 133 -1.73 0.87 11.71
N GLY A 134 -0.50 0.85 12.29
CA GLY A 134 -0.28 0.56 13.70
C GLY A 134 -0.72 -0.84 14.11
N HIS A 135 -0.53 -1.20 15.38
CA HIS A 135 -1.04 -2.42 15.97
C HIS A 135 -1.95 -2.13 17.18
N SER A 136 -2.74 -3.12 17.55
CA SER A 136 -3.53 -3.02 18.75
C SER A 136 -2.59 -2.95 19.98
N GLU A 137 -2.93 -2.15 20.96
CA GLU A 137 -2.17 -2.02 22.24
C GLU A 137 -2.08 -3.33 23.01
N ARG A 138 -2.86 -4.36 22.62
CA ARG A 138 -2.96 -5.64 23.33
C ARG A 138 -1.83 -6.63 23.06
N GLY A 139 -0.93 -6.37 22.10
CA GLY A 139 0.28 -7.20 21.86
C GLY A 139 0.02 -8.65 21.45
N ASP A 140 -1.23 -9.06 21.29
CA ASP A 140 -1.61 -10.44 20.96
C ASP A 140 -1.52 -10.69 19.46
N HIS A 141 -0.63 -11.60 19.07
CA HIS A 141 -0.53 -12.09 17.69
C HIS A 141 -1.82 -12.76 17.19
N GLU A 142 -2.68 -13.23 18.08
CA GLU A 142 -3.99 -13.78 17.77
C GLU A 142 -5.01 -12.70 17.34
N ALA A 143 -4.83 -11.46 17.79
CA ALA A 143 -5.69 -10.32 17.46
C ALA A 143 -5.35 -9.63 16.11
N VAL A 144 -4.27 -10.07 15.42
CA VAL A 144 -3.81 -9.47 14.15
C VAL A 144 -4.89 -9.49 13.06
N PRO A 145 -5.60 -10.60 12.79
CA PRO A 145 -6.66 -10.60 11.79
C PRO A 145 -7.79 -9.63 12.13
N ASP A 146 -8.21 -9.59 13.39
CA ASP A 146 -9.28 -8.71 13.84
C ASP A 146 -8.89 -7.24 13.73
N TRP A 147 -7.63 -6.92 14.03
CA TRP A 147 -7.11 -5.55 13.93
C TRP A 147 -7.11 -5.02 12.50
N VAL A 148 -6.51 -5.74 11.55
CA VAL A 148 -6.41 -5.28 10.16
C VAL A 148 -7.75 -5.28 9.44
N LEU A 149 -8.68 -6.15 9.85
CA LEU A 149 -10.05 -6.22 9.33
C LEU A 149 -11.02 -5.29 10.07
N SER A 150 -10.56 -4.58 11.13
CA SER A 150 -11.40 -3.61 11.82
C SER A 150 -11.51 -2.30 11.03
N PRO A 151 -12.66 -1.62 11.11
CA PRO A 151 -12.79 -0.27 10.58
C PRO A 151 -11.83 0.69 11.29
N VAL A 152 -11.30 1.66 10.55
CA VAL A 152 -10.42 2.68 11.13
C VAL A 152 -11.23 3.58 12.07
N PRO A 153 -10.83 3.75 13.35
CA PRO A 153 -11.48 4.67 14.27
C PRO A 153 -11.48 6.09 13.73
N LYS A 154 -12.50 6.86 14.08
CA LYS A 154 -12.64 8.25 13.61
C LYS A 154 -11.42 9.11 13.94
N ALA A 155 -10.78 8.89 15.10
CA ALA A 155 -9.59 9.60 15.52
C ALA A 155 -8.34 9.35 14.65
N GLU A 156 -8.25 8.19 13.99
CA GLU A 156 -7.10 7.81 13.15
C GLU A 156 -7.37 8.02 11.64
N ARG A 157 -8.60 8.35 11.25
CA ARG A 157 -8.99 8.45 9.83
C ARG A 157 -8.20 9.52 9.10
N GLU A 158 -8.04 10.69 9.68
CA GLU A 158 -7.33 11.81 9.06
C GLU A 158 -5.84 11.47 8.83
N GLU A 159 -5.22 10.81 9.81
CA GLU A 159 -3.83 10.37 9.68
C GLU A 159 -3.67 9.30 8.59
N LEU A 160 -4.60 8.34 8.53
CA LEU A 160 -4.58 7.31 7.48
C LEU A 160 -4.85 7.91 6.09
N GLU A 161 -5.82 8.82 5.94
CA GLU A 161 -6.11 9.51 4.69
C GLU A 161 -4.90 10.31 4.21
N THR A 162 -4.18 10.96 5.13
CA THR A 162 -2.92 11.66 4.83
C THR A 162 -1.85 10.69 4.33
N ALA A 163 -1.72 9.51 4.96
CA ALA A 163 -0.78 8.47 4.52
C ALA A 163 -1.17 7.89 3.15
N VAL A 164 -2.46 7.66 2.91
CA VAL A 164 -2.98 7.17 1.62
C VAL A 164 -2.64 8.16 0.51
N ARG A 165 -2.90 9.46 0.71
CA ARG A 165 -2.56 10.50 -0.26
C ARG A 165 -1.05 10.56 -0.52
N LYS A 166 -0.25 10.56 0.53
CA LYS A 166 1.22 10.53 0.42
C LYS A 166 1.73 9.29 -0.31
N ALA A 167 1.13 8.12 -0.07
CA ALA A 167 1.49 6.89 -0.77
C ALA A 167 1.09 6.95 -2.26
N ALA A 168 -0.05 7.57 -2.59
CA ALA A 168 -0.47 7.79 -3.97
C ALA A 168 0.47 8.75 -4.70
N GLU A 169 0.88 9.86 -4.07
CA GLU A 169 1.88 10.78 -4.61
C GLU A 169 3.23 10.09 -4.86
N ALA A 170 3.68 9.24 -3.93
CA ALA A 170 4.90 8.47 -4.09
C ALA A 170 4.79 7.45 -5.24
N ALA A 171 3.65 6.78 -5.38
CA ALA A 171 3.41 5.85 -6.49
C ALA A 171 3.32 6.58 -7.84
N TYR A 172 2.73 7.76 -7.86
CA TYR A 172 2.68 8.64 -9.03
C TYR A 172 4.10 9.06 -9.46
N ALA A 173 4.92 9.53 -8.51
CA ALA A 173 6.31 9.92 -8.77
C ALA A 173 7.15 8.73 -9.27
N TRP A 174 6.98 7.53 -8.68
CA TRP A 174 7.69 6.33 -9.11
C TRP A 174 7.41 5.94 -10.57
N ALA A 175 6.26 6.31 -11.11
CA ALA A 175 5.95 6.01 -12.50
C ALA A 175 6.97 6.62 -13.48
N TYR A 176 7.56 7.77 -13.17
CA TYR A 176 8.48 8.49 -14.06
C TYR A 176 9.83 8.89 -13.42
N GLU A 177 9.98 8.73 -12.10
CA GLU A 177 11.23 9.01 -11.40
C GLU A 177 11.94 7.72 -10.95
N PRO A 178 13.28 7.72 -10.80
CA PRO A 178 14.03 6.62 -10.21
C PRO A 178 13.58 6.37 -8.75
N LEU A 179 13.51 5.09 -8.36
CA LEU A 179 12.98 4.67 -7.05
C LEU A 179 13.78 5.24 -5.87
N ASP A 180 15.10 5.38 -5.99
CA ASP A 180 15.98 5.96 -4.95
C ASP A 180 15.63 7.42 -4.68
N ARG A 181 15.31 8.18 -5.70
CA ARG A 181 14.83 9.56 -5.58
C ARG A 181 13.49 9.63 -4.86
N VAL A 182 12.53 8.79 -5.25
CA VAL A 182 11.22 8.70 -4.59
C VAL A 182 11.39 8.29 -3.12
N MET A 183 12.26 7.32 -2.83
CA MET A 183 12.57 6.92 -1.45
C MET A 183 13.14 8.07 -0.62
N SER A 184 14.02 8.88 -1.19
CA SER A 184 14.61 10.05 -0.50
C SER A 184 13.56 11.11 -0.16
N GLN A 185 12.55 11.30 -1.04
CA GLN A 185 11.49 12.28 -0.84
C GLN A 185 10.43 11.82 0.16
N TYR A 186 10.06 10.53 0.14
CA TYR A 186 8.88 10.03 0.86
C TYR A 186 9.19 9.22 2.12
N ASN A 187 10.42 8.69 2.29
CA ASN A 187 10.85 7.98 3.51
C ASN A 187 11.23 8.91 4.67
N ILE A 188 10.60 10.05 4.80
CA ILE A 188 10.87 11.01 5.87
C ILE A 188 10.47 10.40 7.21
N LYS A 189 11.36 10.46 8.21
CA LYS A 189 11.04 10.06 9.58
C LYS A 189 9.98 11.02 10.15
N VAL A 190 8.82 10.52 10.50
CA VAL A 190 7.86 11.27 11.32
C VAL A 190 8.53 11.45 12.69
N LYS A 191 8.80 12.69 13.09
CA LYS A 191 9.23 12.97 14.47
C LYS A 191 8.09 12.51 15.38
N LYS A 192 8.37 11.60 16.34
CA LYS A 192 7.45 11.34 17.45
C LYS A 192 7.18 12.70 18.11
N LYS A 193 5.92 13.07 18.27
CA LYS A 193 5.54 14.11 19.23
C LYS A 193 5.99 13.58 20.60
N THR A 194 7.08 14.11 21.13
CA THR A 194 7.42 13.98 22.54
C THR A 194 6.32 14.71 23.29
N GLY A 195 5.53 13.95 24.05
CA GLY A 195 4.55 14.49 24.96
C GLY A 195 5.27 15.38 26.00
N ASP A 196 4.70 16.50 26.21
CA ASP A 196 4.71 17.42 27.34
C ASP A 196 5.84 17.30 28.36
N ASP A 197 6.76 18.24 28.26
CA ASP A 197 7.55 18.75 29.36
C ASP A 197 6.58 19.55 30.26
N GLU A 198 5.95 18.87 31.25
CA GLU A 198 5.30 19.54 32.36
C GLU A 198 6.40 20.11 33.26
N GLY A 199 6.65 21.39 33.08
CA GLY A 199 7.43 22.19 34.00
C GLY A 199 6.79 22.16 35.39
N THR A 200 7.42 21.47 36.31
CA THR A 200 7.23 21.72 37.76
C THR A 200 8.13 22.87 38.16
N GLU A 201 7.59 24.08 38.15
CA GLU A 201 8.08 25.13 39.05
C GLU A 201 7.86 24.66 40.49
N LYS A 202 8.91 24.63 41.24
CA LYS A 202 8.87 24.63 42.71
C LYS A 202 9.56 25.86 43.19
N ASP A 203 8.78 26.66 43.89
CA ASP A 203 9.21 27.68 44.86
C ASP A 203 10.19 27.14 45.91
#